data_c8f7ca0f6a0bea2559708421ffc63455
#
_entry.id   c8f7ca0f6a0bea2559708421ffc63455
#
_cell.length_a   1.000
_cell.length_b   1.000
_cell.length_c   1.000
_cell.angle_alpha   90.00
_cell.angle_beta   90.00
_cell.angle_gamma   90.00
#
_symmetry.space_group_name_H-M   'P 1'
#
loop_
_entity.id
_entity.type
_entity.pdbx_description
1 polymer ?
#
loop_
_entity_poly.entity_id
_entity_poly.type
_entity_poly.pdbx_seq_one_letter_code
_entity_poly.pdbx_strand_id
1 'polypeptide(L)'
;QAMRQFADCLALRGISVLRFDYLGTGDSSDTGGWVRPEDWVTEVVEAVGWLKRAAQIERVSLAGFRLGATVAALAARQAEVESIAMFAPVVSARLFLREMNLLHQTWKRKAGIDDGDEVAAHDVREIFGHRFSAEGLDRLGEFDLCREPRSSAARVLIAHSGQHDGSLALAEHFAAQGVAVESIEFPNYL
;
A
#
# COMPACT_ATOMS: atom_id res chain seq x y z
N GLN A 1 -2.99 5.15 -13.93
CA GLN A 1 -2.46 4.82 -15.28
C GLN A 1 -1.24 3.90 -15.20
N ALA A 2 -0.22 4.20 -14.38
CA ALA A 2 1.01 3.40 -14.27
C ALA A 2 0.76 1.93 -13.89
N MET A 3 -0.09 1.67 -12.89
CA MET A 3 -0.42 0.30 -12.45
C MET A 3 -1.12 -0.51 -13.55
N ARG A 4 -1.95 0.13 -14.36
CA ARG A 4 -2.58 -0.52 -15.52
C ARG A 4 -1.53 -0.92 -16.55
N GLN A 5 -0.65 0.01 -16.92
CA GLN A 5 0.43 -0.26 -17.88
C GLN A 5 1.36 -1.38 -17.36
N PHE A 6 1.69 -1.37 -16.08
CA PHE A 6 2.48 -2.43 -15.46
C PHE A 6 1.80 -3.80 -15.57
N ALA A 7 0.49 -3.87 -15.25
CA ALA A 7 -0.29 -5.09 -15.39
C ALA A 7 -0.34 -5.57 -16.85
N ASP A 8 -0.57 -4.66 -17.81
CA ASP A 8 -0.59 -4.96 -19.24
C ASP A 8 0.78 -5.53 -19.71
N CYS A 9 1.88 -4.93 -19.22
CA CYS A 9 3.24 -5.41 -19.54
C CYS A 9 3.51 -6.84 -19.01
N LEU A 10 3.00 -7.18 -17.84
CA LEU A 10 3.12 -8.53 -17.27
C LEU A 10 2.24 -9.53 -18.04
N ALA A 11 1.00 -9.14 -18.34
CA ALA A 11 0.07 -9.98 -19.10
C ALA A 11 0.60 -10.32 -20.50
N LEU A 12 1.24 -9.36 -21.19
CA LEU A 12 1.91 -9.60 -22.48
C LEU A 12 3.08 -10.60 -22.39
N ARG A 13 3.60 -10.84 -21.18
CA ARG A 13 4.63 -11.86 -20.92
C ARG A 13 4.08 -13.19 -20.45
N GLY A 14 2.74 -13.37 -20.54
CA GLY A 14 2.07 -14.60 -20.15
C GLY A 14 1.88 -14.76 -18.63
N ILE A 15 2.00 -13.69 -17.87
CA ILE A 15 1.76 -13.70 -16.41
C ILE A 15 0.30 -13.34 -16.18
N SER A 16 -0.44 -14.19 -15.45
CA SER A 16 -1.80 -13.88 -15.00
C SER A 16 -1.76 -12.74 -13.97
N VAL A 17 -2.49 -11.68 -14.22
CA VAL A 17 -2.49 -10.49 -13.37
C VAL A 17 -3.90 -10.17 -12.91
N LEU A 18 -4.05 -9.95 -11.62
CA LEU A 18 -5.25 -9.38 -11.00
C LEU A 18 -4.92 -7.99 -10.46
N ARG A 19 -5.73 -7.02 -10.85
CA ARG A 19 -5.72 -5.67 -10.31
C ARG A 19 -7.14 -5.32 -9.90
N PHE A 20 -7.29 -4.76 -8.71
CA PHE A 20 -8.59 -4.37 -8.17
C PHE A 20 -8.45 -3.07 -7.36
N ASP A 21 -9.54 -2.41 -7.10
CA ASP A 21 -9.62 -1.26 -6.22
C ASP A 21 -10.14 -1.73 -4.86
N TYR A 22 -9.49 -1.30 -3.80
CA TYR A 22 -9.89 -1.63 -2.43
C TYR A 22 -11.26 -1.04 -2.10
N LEU A 23 -11.96 -1.67 -1.19
CA LEU A 23 -13.21 -1.14 -0.62
C LEU A 23 -13.03 0.33 -0.20
N GLY A 24 -13.94 1.18 -0.61
CA GLY A 24 -13.89 2.62 -0.35
C GLY A 24 -12.89 3.40 -1.22
N THR A 25 -12.30 2.76 -2.26
CA THR A 25 -11.38 3.42 -3.19
C THR A 25 -11.79 3.19 -4.64
N GLY A 26 -11.37 4.08 -5.56
CA GLY A 26 -11.59 3.94 -6.99
C GLY A 26 -13.06 3.70 -7.37
N ASP A 27 -13.30 2.64 -8.14
CA ASP A 27 -14.63 2.21 -8.60
C ASP A 27 -15.30 1.21 -7.64
N SER A 28 -14.65 0.86 -6.52
CA SER A 28 -15.25 -0.02 -5.50
C SER A 28 -16.32 0.69 -4.68
N SER A 29 -17.16 -0.10 -3.99
CA SER A 29 -18.26 0.42 -3.18
C SER A 29 -17.80 1.46 -2.17
N ASP A 30 -18.49 2.60 -2.12
CA ASP A 30 -18.27 3.63 -1.11
C ASP A 30 -18.76 3.15 0.25
N THR A 31 -17.94 3.33 1.26
CA THR A 31 -18.24 2.97 2.66
C THR A 31 -18.55 4.20 3.51
N GLY A 32 -18.64 5.39 2.90
CA GLY A 32 -18.82 6.65 3.62
C GLY A 32 -17.62 7.04 4.49
N GLY A 33 -16.45 6.46 4.22
CA GLY A 33 -15.23 6.71 5.00
C GLY A 33 -15.00 5.74 6.17
N TRP A 34 -15.82 4.71 6.32
CA TRP A 34 -15.73 3.71 7.40
C TRP A 34 -14.84 2.51 7.06
N VAL A 35 -13.85 2.69 6.17
CA VAL A 35 -12.90 1.63 5.84
C VAL A 35 -11.92 1.45 6.98
N ARG A 36 -11.75 0.20 7.40
CA ARG A 36 -10.65 -0.19 8.27
C ARG A 36 -9.47 -0.65 7.41
N PRO A 37 -8.26 -0.16 7.65
CA PRO A 37 -7.09 -0.55 6.85
C PRO A 37 -6.82 -2.06 6.83
N GLU A 38 -7.24 -2.79 7.86
CA GLU A 38 -7.15 -4.25 7.96
C GLU A 38 -8.05 -4.94 6.93
N ASP A 39 -9.15 -4.30 6.53
CA ASP A 39 -10.04 -4.84 5.49
C ASP A 39 -9.30 -4.91 4.15
N TRP A 40 -8.45 -3.93 3.82
CA TRP A 40 -7.60 -3.97 2.62
C TRP A 40 -6.62 -5.15 2.64
N VAL A 41 -6.05 -5.46 3.81
CA VAL A 41 -5.18 -6.64 3.96
C VAL A 41 -5.96 -7.92 3.69
N THR A 42 -7.17 -8.02 4.25
CA THR A 42 -8.07 -9.17 4.04
C THR A 42 -8.45 -9.32 2.56
N GLU A 43 -8.77 -8.21 1.89
CA GLU A 43 -9.10 -8.22 0.46
C GLU A 43 -7.93 -8.71 -0.42
N VAL A 44 -6.69 -8.35 -0.09
CA VAL A 44 -5.51 -8.89 -0.80
C VAL A 44 -5.39 -10.40 -0.57
N VAL A 45 -5.61 -10.88 0.65
CA VAL A 45 -5.58 -12.32 0.95
C VAL A 45 -6.65 -13.06 0.15
N GLU A 46 -7.86 -12.54 0.09
CA GLU A 46 -8.96 -13.09 -0.70
C GLU A 46 -8.65 -13.07 -2.21
N ALA A 47 -8.08 -11.95 -2.70
CA ALA A 47 -7.66 -11.79 -4.08
C ALA A 47 -6.58 -12.81 -4.50
N VAL A 48 -5.61 -13.10 -3.62
CA VAL A 48 -4.62 -14.16 -3.83
C VAL A 48 -5.32 -15.52 -4.00
N GLY A 49 -6.23 -15.85 -3.09
CA GLY A 49 -7.00 -17.10 -3.17
C GLY A 49 -7.87 -17.19 -4.43
N TRP A 50 -8.49 -16.08 -4.81
CA TRP A 50 -9.29 -16.01 -6.02
C TRP A 50 -8.43 -16.22 -7.28
N LEU A 51 -7.28 -15.51 -7.37
CA LEU A 51 -6.38 -15.60 -8.52
C LEU A 51 -5.82 -17.04 -8.68
N LYS A 52 -5.41 -17.68 -7.59
CA LYS A 52 -4.96 -19.07 -7.60
C LYS A 52 -6.00 -19.99 -8.25
N ARG A 53 -7.27 -19.86 -7.85
CA ARG A 53 -8.37 -20.66 -8.40
C ARG A 53 -8.72 -20.31 -9.85
N ALA A 54 -8.83 -19.01 -10.14
CA ALA A 54 -9.27 -18.55 -11.46
C ALA A 54 -8.25 -18.85 -12.58
N ALA A 55 -6.97 -18.71 -12.28
CA ALA A 55 -5.88 -18.94 -13.21
C ALA A 55 -5.29 -20.36 -13.11
N GLN A 56 -5.76 -21.20 -12.17
CA GLN A 56 -5.24 -22.54 -11.90
C GLN A 56 -3.72 -22.54 -11.65
N ILE A 57 -3.25 -21.61 -10.83
CA ILE A 57 -1.84 -21.44 -10.46
C ILE A 57 -1.66 -21.62 -8.95
N GLU A 58 -0.49 -22.09 -8.54
CA GLU A 58 -0.14 -22.25 -7.12
C GLU A 58 0.67 -21.06 -6.61
N ARG A 59 1.56 -20.51 -7.44
CA ARG A 59 2.49 -19.44 -7.05
C ARG A 59 1.94 -18.08 -7.44
N VAL A 60 1.82 -17.19 -6.47
CA VAL A 60 1.38 -15.81 -6.64
C VAL A 60 2.44 -14.89 -6.04
N SER A 61 2.73 -13.80 -6.73
CA SER A 61 3.56 -12.71 -6.22
C SER A 61 2.70 -11.46 -6.06
N LEU A 62 3.01 -10.64 -5.07
CA LEU A 62 2.34 -9.37 -4.85
C LEU A 62 3.20 -8.21 -5.39
N ALA A 63 2.57 -7.19 -5.92
CA ALA A 63 3.23 -5.94 -6.29
C ALA A 63 2.42 -4.76 -5.74
N GLY A 64 3.08 -3.84 -5.08
CA GLY A 64 2.43 -2.68 -4.48
C GLY A 64 3.24 -1.40 -4.60
N PHE A 65 2.52 -0.27 -4.67
CA PHE A 65 3.08 1.08 -4.69
C PHE A 65 2.69 1.83 -3.42
N ARG A 66 3.65 2.54 -2.83
CA ARG A 66 3.42 3.37 -1.64
C ARG A 66 2.71 2.57 -0.55
N LEU A 67 1.55 3.01 -0.09
CA LEU A 67 0.73 2.31 0.91
C LEU A 67 0.28 0.92 0.44
N GLY A 68 0.05 0.73 -0.87
CA GLY A 68 -0.26 -0.58 -1.43
C GLY A 68 0.87 -1.60 -1.25
N ALA A 69 2.15 -1.16 -1.20
CA ALA A 69 3.28 -2.03 -0.85
C ALA A 69 3.24 -2.46 0.62
N THR A 70 2.82 -1.56 1.51
CA THR A 70 2.60 -1.86 2.93
C THR A 70 1.52 -2.91 3.11
N VAL A 71 0.35 -2.70 2.47
CA VAL A 71 -0.77 -3.65 2.51
C VAL A 71 -0.36 -5.01 1.93
N ALA A 72 0.40 -5.04 0.82
CA ALA A 72 0.91 -6.28 0.23
C ALA A 72 1.84 -7.05 1.19
N ALA A 73 2.75 -6.33 1.88
CA ALA A 73 3.64 -6.94 2.87
C ALA A 73 2.88 -7.51 4.07
N LEU A 74 1.85 -6.79 4.55
CA LEU A 74 0.98 -7.27 5.63
C LEU A 74 0.15 -8.49 5.21
N ALA A 75 -0.39 -8.49 3.98
CA ALA A 75 -1.16 -9.61 3.44
C ALA A 75 -0.30 -10.87 3.26
N ALA A 76 0.98 -10.71 2.89
CA ALA A 76 1.94 -11.82 2.77
C ALA A 76 2.28 -12.51 4.10
N ARG A 77 1.77 -12.05 5.22
CA ARG A 77 1.84 -12.74 6.53
C ARG A 77 0.68 -13.71 6.72
N GLN A 78 -0.41 -13.50 5.98
CA GLN A 78 -1.67 -14.25 6.10
C GLN A 78 -1.94 -15.12 4.88
N ALA A 79 -1.38 -14.77 3.73
CA ALA A 79 -1.45 -15.54 2.49
C ALA A 79 -0.07 -16.08 2.11
N GLU A 80 -0.03 -17.30 1.62
CA GLU A 80 1.20 -17.86 1.05
C GLU A 80 1.47 -17.24 -0.32
N VAL A 81 2.57 -16.47 -0.41
CA VAL A 81 3.03 -15.82 -1.64
C VAL A 81 4.50 -16.11 -1.90
N GLU A 82 4.89 -16.16 -3.18
CA GLU A 82 6.27 -16.45 -3.57
C GLU A 82 7.20 -15.26 -3.37
N SER A 83 6.75 -14.08 -3.75
CA SER A 83 7.56 -12.86 -3.66
C SER A 83 6.70 -11.60 -3.56
N ILE A 84 7.34 -10.50 -3.15
CA ILE A 84 6.72 -9.19 -3.10
C ILE A 84 7.62 -8.19 -3.83
N ALA A 85 7.04 -7.40 -4.73
CA ALA A 85 7.68 -6.23 -5.33
C ALA A 85 7.09 -4.96 -4.70
N MET A 86 7.92 -4.21 -4.01
CA MET A 86 7.55 -3.01 -3.25
C MET A 86 8.14 -1.78 -3.93
N PHE A 87 7.29 -0.90 -4.43
CA PHE A 87 7.72 0.34 -5.09
C PHE A 87 7.48 1.53 -4.16
N ALA A 88 8.54 2.21 -3.75
CA ALA A 88 8.52 3.31 -2.80
C ALA A 88 7.62 3.02 -1.57
N PRO A 89 7.88 1.91 -0.84
CA PRO A 89 7.00 1.45 0.22
C PRO A 89 6.82 2.49 1.33
N VAL A 90 5.63 2.57 1.88
CA VAL A 90 5.38 3.28 3.14
C VAL A 90 5.82 2.37 4.28
N VAL A 91 7.00 2.62 4.84
CA VAL A 91 7.56 1.79 5.92
C VAL A 91 6.84 2.06 7.24
N SER A 92 6.61 3.34 7.56
CA SER A 92 5.82 3.76 8.72
C SER A 92 4.62 4.58 8.28
N ALA A 93 3.42 4.03 8.44
CA ALA A 93 2.19 4.72 8.04
C ALA A 93 1.94 5.98 8.87
N ARG A 94 2.40 6.02 10.11
CA ARG A 94 2.33 7.23 10.95
C ARG A 94 3.09 8.41 10.34
N LEU A 95 4.31 8.17 9.86
CA LEU A 95 5.13 9.20 9.20
C LEU A 95 4.49 9.62 7.88
N PHE A 96 4.02 8.66 7.11
CA PHE A 96 3.30 8.91 5.86
C PHE A 96 2.05 9.78 6.06
N LEU A 97 1.20 9.49 7.04
CA LEU A 97 0.01 10.28 7.34
C LEU A 97 0.37 11.72 7.75
N ARG A 98 1.44 11.91 8.51
CA ARG A 98 1.92 13.26 8.86
C ARG A 98 2.38 14.03 7.62
N GLU A 99 3.14 13.40 6.74
CA GLU A 99 3.58 13.97 5.47
C GLU A 99 2.38 14.35 4.58
N MET A 100 1.45 13.42 4.39
CA MET A 100 0.25 13.63 3.56
C MET A 100 -0.61 14.76 4.11
N ASN A 101 -0.81 14.84 5.42
CA ASN A 101 -1.56 15.92 6.03
C ASN A 101 -0.86 17.28 5.82
N LEU A 102 0.45 17.34 5.97
CA LEU A 102 1.23 18.57 5.73
C LEU A 102 1.14 19.04 4.27
N LEU A 103 1.25 18.09 3.32
CA LEU A 103 1.13 18.37 1.90
C LEU A 103 -0.29 18.85 1.56
N HIS A 104 -1.32 18.19 2.10
CA HIS A 104 -2.72 18.57 1.91
C HIS A 104 -3.01 19.98 2.43
N GLN A 105 -2.56 20.33 3.63
CA GLN A 105 -2.68 21.67 4.21
C GLN A 105 -1.93 22.72 3.37
N THR A 106 -0.77 22.36 2.86
CA THR A 106 0.03 23.24 2.00
C THR A 106 -0.67 23.50 0.67
N TRP A 107 -1.27 22.45 0.09
CA TRP A 107 -2.04 22.55 -1.14
C TRP A 107 -3.30 23.41 -0.95
N LYS A 108 -4.10 23.18 0.10
CA LYS A 108 -5.27 24.01 0.44
C LYS A 108 -4.90 25.49 0.52
N ARG A 109 -3.84 25.82 1.25
CA ARG A 109 -3.36 27.19 1.40
C ARG A 109 -2.96 27.83 0.07
N LYS A 110 -2.25 27.09 -0.79
CA LYS A 110 -1.90 27.57 -2.15
C LYS A 110 -3.09 27.74 -3.07
N ALA A 111 -4.09 26.91 -2.93
CA ALA A 111 -5.32 26.95 -3.71
C ALA A 111 -6.32 28.01 -3.19
N GLY A 112 -6.05 28.66 -2.06
CA GLY A 112 -6.96 29.62 -1.44
C GLY A 112 -8.25 28.96 -0.93
N ILE A 113 -8.22 27.67 -0.64
CA ILE A 113 -9.35 26.93 -0.08
C ILE A 113 -9.33 27.19 1.43
N ASP A 114 -10.31 27.94 1.90
CA ASP A 114 -10.55 28.16 3.33
C ASP A 114 -11.37 26.97 3.87
N ASP A 115 -11.05 26.50 5.05
CA ASP A 115 -11.82 25.46 5.76
C ASP A 115 -13.13 26.05 6.33
N GLY A 116 -13.72 27.06 5.66
CA GLY A 116 -14.95 27.68 6.05
C GLY A 116 -16.05 26.64 6.21
N ASP A 117 -16.49 26.43 7.46
CA ASP A 117 -17.72 25.77 7.89
C ASP A 117 -18.09 24.44 7.19
N GLU A 118 -17.12 23.68 6.65
CA GLU A 118 -17.34 22.24 6.57
C GLU A 118 -17.57 21.77 8.00
N VAL A 119 -18.85 21.68 8.38
CA VAL A 119 -19.31 20.83 9.46
C VAL A 119 -18.93 19.41 9.02
N ALA A 120 -17.65 19.11 9.11
CA ALA A 120 -17.17 17.74 9.06
C ALA A 120 -18.02 17.04 10.12
N ALA A 121 -18.82 16.09 9.72
CA ALA A 121 -19.33 15.13 10.68
C ALA A 121 -18.11 14.78 11.53
N HIS A 122 -18.15 15.05 12.82
CA HIS A 122 -17.00 15.20 13.73
C HIS A 122 -15.96 14.07 13.71
N ASP A 123 -16.09 13.12 12.79
CA ASP A 123 -15.34 11.86 12.75
C ASP A 123 -14.73 11.50 11.38
N VAL A 124 -14.88 12.31 10.33
CA VAL A 124 -14.35 12.03 8.99
C VAL A 124 -13.38 13.13 8.56
N ARG A 125 -12.17 12.74 8.15
CA ARG A 125 -11.15 13.62 7.56
C ARG A 125 -10.96 13.31 6.10
N GLU A 126 -10.86 14.35 5.28
CA GLU A 126 -10.49 14.23 3.89
C GLU A 126 -9.01 14.55 3.69
N ILE A 127 -8.31 13.65 3.01
CA ILE A 127 -6.91 13.85 2.61
C ILE A 127 -6.80 13.54 1.12
N PHE A 128 -6.56 14.58 0.30
CA PHE A 128 -6.47 14.48 -1.17
C PHE A 128 -7.63 13.72 -1.83
N GLY A 129 -8.87 14.03 -1.40
CA GLY A 129 -10.08 13.41 -1.94
C GLY A 129 -10.44 12.04 -1.35
N HIS A 130 -9.61 11.51 -0.48
CA HIS A 130 -9.91 10.28 0.26
C HIS A 130 -10.50 10.61 1.63
N ARG A 131 -11.63 9.99 1.95
CA ARG A 131 -12.33 10.18 3.24
C ARG A 131 -11.99 9.04 4.18
N PHE A 132 -11.55 9.41 5.38
CA PHE A 132 -11.19 8.47 6.44
C PHE A 132 -11.93 8.83 7.73
N SER A 133 -12.39 7.84 8.46
CA SER A 133 -12.79 8.06 9.85
C SER A 133 -11.54 8.33 10.71
N ALA A 134 -11.72 9.03 11.84
CA ALA A 134 -10.63 9.23 12.80
C ALA A 134 -10.06 7.89 13.27
N GLU A 135 -10.91 6.92 13.59
CA GLU A 135 -10.49 5.56 13.94
C GLU A 135 -9.71 4.88 12.82
N GLY A 136 -10.16 5.00 11.55
CA GLY A 136 -9.45 4.44 10.39
C GLY A 136 -8.05 5.02 10.23
N LEU A 137 -7.87 6.34 10.46
CA LEU A 137 -6.55 6.98 10.42
C LEU A 137 -5.65 6.53 11.57
N ASP A 138 -6.20 6.39 12.78
CA ASP A 138 -5.44 5.92 13.95
C ASP A 138 -4.95 4.48 13.71
N ARG A 139 -5.82 3.57 13.26
CA ARG A 139 -5.45 2.20 12.89
C ARG A 139 -4.44 2.15 11.76
N LEU A 140 -4.63 2.93 10.71
CA LEU A 140 -3.64 3.02 9.63
C LEU A 140 -2.28 3.48 10.16
N GLY A 141 -2.26 4.43 11.10
CA GLY A 141 -1.04 4.93 11.73
C GLY A 141 -0.29 3.89 12.59
N GLU A 142 -0.91 2.77 12.92
CA GLU A 142 -0.26 1.67 13.65
C GLU A 142 0.63 0.81 12.74
N PHE A 143 0.44 0.84 11.42
CA PHE A 143 1.25 0.05 10.49
C PHE A 143 2.70 0.52 10.44
N ASP A 144 3.61 -0.39 10.76
CA ASP A 144 5.06 -0.16 10.72
C ASP A 144 5.76 -1.47 10.31
N LEU A 145 6.21 -1.52 9.07
CA LEU A 145 6.76 -2.75 8.47
C LEU A 145 8.02 -3.26 9.16
N CYS A 146 8.79 -2.38 9.81
CA CYS A 146 9.97 -2.79 10.58
C CYS A 146 9.64 -3.41 11.95
N ARG A 147 8.37 -3.37 12.36
CA ARG A 147 7.89 -4.01 13.59
C ARG A 147 7.10 -5.27 13.35
N GLU A 148 6.80 -5.55 12.09
CA GLU A 148 5.98 -6.67 11.71
C GLU A 148 6.77 -8.00 11.75
N PRO A 149 6.15 -9.09 12.20
CA PRO A 149 6.76 -10.41 12.17
C PRO A 149 6.95 -10.90 10.71
N ARG A 150 7.64 -12.04 10.59
CA ARG A 150 8.05 -12.63 9.33
C ARG A 150 6.91 -12.73 8.30
N SER A 151 7.22 -12.34 7.05
CA SER A 151 6.42 -12.59 5.86
C SER A 151 6.54 -14.05 5.39
N SER A 152 5.53 -14.55 4.66
CA SER A 152 5.60 -15.84 3.97
C SER A 152 6.48 -15.80 2.72
N ALA A 153 6.71 -14.62 2.16
CA ALA A 153 7.46 -14.43 0.92
C ALA A 153 8.92 -14.88 1.09
N ALA A 154 9.40 -15.67 0.13
CA ALA A 154 10.80 -16.09 0.09
C ALA A 154 11.72 -14.98 -0.45
N ARG A 155 11.18 -14.07 -1.27
CA ARG A 155 11.93 -12.99 -1.93
C ARG A 155 11.16 -11.68 -1.85
N VAL A 156 11.90 -10.58 -1.66
CA VAL A 156 11.36 -9.21 -1.67
C VAL A 156 12.25 -8.34 -2.55
N LEU A 157 11.62 -7.63 -3.48
CA LEU A 157 12.22 -6.54 -4.22
C LEU A 157 11.76 -5.21 -3.60
N ILE A 158 12.68 -4.34 -3.23
CA ILE A 158 12.39 -2.99 -2.76
C ILE A 158 12.97 -1.99 -3.76
N ALA A 159 12.09 -1.31 -4.48
CA ALA A 159 12.46 -0.22 -5.37
C ALA A 159 12.17 1.12 -4.66
N HIS A 160 13.20 1.93 -4.40
CA HIS A 160 13.11 3.16 -3.63
C HIS A 160 13.69 4.37 -4.38
N SER A 161 13.27 5.58 -4.01
CA SER A 161 13.70 6.82 -4.67
C SER A 161 14.73 7.63 -3.88
N GLY A 162 15.21 7.14 -2.74
CA GLY A 162 16.20 7.84 -1.94
C GLY A 162 16.49 7.17 -0.59
N GLN A 163 17.48 7.71 0.12
CA GLN A 163 17.99 7.11 1.36
C GLN A 163 17.13 7.40 2.62
N HIS A 164 16.14 8.29 2.51
CA HIS A 164 15.43 8.81 3.69
C HIS A 164 14.02 8.23 3.88
N ASP A 165 13.60 7.30 3.05
CA ASP A 165 12.25 6.73 3.07
C ASP A 165 12.09 5.49 3.98
N GLY A 166 13.14 5.11 4.70
CA GLY A 166 13.15 3.93 5.55
C GLY A 166 13.34 2.60 4.80
N SER A 167 13.48 2.61 3.48
CA SER A 167 13.59 1.40 2.66
C SER A 167 14.83 0.57 2.98
N LEU A 168 15.94 1.20 3.36
CA LEU A 168 17.16 0.48 3.75
C LEU A 168 16.94 -0.30 5.06
N ALA A 169 16.33 0.35 6.07
CA ALA A 169 15.99 -0.32 7.32
C ALA A 169 14.99 -1.47 7.10
N LEU A 170 14.04 -1.29 6.18
CA LEU A 170 13.11 -2.34 5.80
C LEU A 170 13.82 -3.52 5.11
N ALA A 171 14.80 -3.24 4.23
CA ALA A 171 15.61 -4.28 3.58
C ALA A 171 16.39 -5.10 4.61
N GLU A 172 17.04 -4.44 5.56
CA GLU A 172 17.74 -5.08 6.67
C GLU A 172 16.80 -5.92 7.55
N HIS A 173 15.59 -5.40 7.82
CA HIS A 173 14.56 -6.10 8.59
C HIS A 173 14.14 -7.41 7.90
N PHE A 174 13.84 -7.39 6.61
CA PHE A 174 13.51 -8.61 5.86
C PHE A 174 14.69 -9.58 5.77
N ALA A 175 15.90 -9.09 5.55
CA ALA A 175 17.11 -9.93 5.50
C ALA A 175 17.36 -10.62 6.84
N ALA A 176 17.18 -9.92 7.97
CA ALA A 176 17.28 -10.50 9.32
C ALA A 176 16.25 -11.61 9.57
N GLN A 177 15.12 -11.59 8.85
CA GLN A 177 14.10 -12.65 8.89
C GLN A 177 14.40 -13.83 7.94
N GLY A 178 15.52 -13.80 7.22
CA GLY A 178 15.92 -14.84 6.26
C GLY A 178 15.24 -14.75 4.91
N VAL A 179 14.65 -13.59 4.57
CA VAL A 179 14.06 -13.31 3.25
C VAL A 179 15.18 -12.86 2.30
N ALA A 180 15.19 -13.37 1.07
CA ALA A 180 16.11 -12.87 0.04
C ALA A 180 15.64 -11.50 -0.44
N VAL A 181 16.44 -10.47 -0.18
CA VAL A 181 16.10 -9.07 -0.51
C VAL A 181 16.95 -8.55 -1.66
N GLU A 182 16.30 -7.97 -2.64
CA GLU A 182 16.91 -7.14 -3.67
C GLU A 182 16.45 -5.70 -3.48
N SER A 183 17.40 -4.75 -3.44
CA SER A 183 17.10 -3.33 -3.30
C SER A 183 17.63 -2.59 -4.53
N ILE A 184 16.76 -1.82 -5.18
CA ILE A 184 17.12 -1.01 -6.35
C ILE A 184 16.71 0.44 -6.11
N GLU A 185 17.60 1.36 -6.49
CA GLU A 185 17.29 2.78 -6.53
C GLU A 185 16.78 3.14 -7.92
N PHE A 186 15.67 3.90 -7.99
CA PHE A 186 15.21 4.51 -9.22
C PHE A 186 15.06 6.02 -8.99
N PRO A 187 15.78 6.84 -9.78
CA PRO A 187 15.73 8.28 -9.62
C PRO A 187 14.40 8.86 -10.10
N ASN A 188 13.97 9.97 -9.48
CA ASN A 188 12.85 10.80 -9.94
C ASN A 188 11.45 10.17 -9.87
N TYR A 189 11.12 9.55 -8.76
CA TYR A 189 9.74 9.11 -8.50
C TYR A 189 8.78 10.27 -8.13
N LEU A 190 9.32 11.43 -7.73
CA LEU A 190 8.56 12.65 -7.38
C LEU A 190 8.82 13.74 -8.40
#